data_cd5b0cc28f5d4fd0fab6a9afca65efd0
#
_entry.id   cd5b0cc28f5d4fd0fab6a9afca65efd0
#
_cell.length_a   1.000
_cell.length_b   1.000
_cell.length_c   1.000
_cell.angle_alpha   90.00
_cell.angle_beta   90.00
_cell.angle_gamma   90.00
#
_symmetry.space_group_name_H-M   'P 1'
#
loop_
_entity.id
_entity.type
_entity.pdbx_description
1 polymer ?
#
loop_
_entity_poly.entity_id
_entity_poly.type
_entity_poly.pdbx_seq_one_letter_code
_entity_poly.pdbx_strand_id
1 'polypeptide(L)'
;MNIYRTCVLSPQARRIHEILSGDPAIWVIKAYDSEVDAYSLLTGEGVDLLILDEAMPGIDPLHLLRRLEETPMAHPRVLYITGDPEHYPRQTTDAWIKPDFDAIELYQGVHWAIKTTHGQLSRAIQKRAEKIANRLCMSLNMPIIFKGHPYLCKCIAWQALSTAPLTMTNLYDLVAHDFDVSPASAERCIRACIEFTWLHGDLDVISGLFGYTVDPEKGKPTNLEFISMLARHVKDRLQQKG
;
A
#
# COMPACT_ATOMS: atom_id res chain seq x y z
N MET A 1 -7.12 14.42 14.72
CA MET A 1 -7.89 13.57 13.80
C MET A 1 -7.59 14.07 12.41
N ASN A 2 -7.09 13.24 11.51
CA ASN A 2 -6.79 13.68 10.14
C ASN A 2 -8.10 13.72 9.36
N ILE A 3 -8.33 14.83 8.67
CA ILE A 3 -9.47 14.99 7.76
C ILE A 3 -8.96 14.73 6.34
N TYR A 4 -9.58 13.80 5.63
CA TYR A 4 -9.23 13.41 4.26
C TYR A 4 -10.07 14.20 3.26
N ARG A 5 -9.41 15.04 2.48
CA ARG A 5 -10.03 15.80 1.38
C ARG A 5 -10.35 14.85 0.24
N THR A 6 -11.62 14.56 0.05
CA THR A 6 -12.09 13.50 -0.85
C THR A 6 -12.70 14.08 -2.11
N CYS A 7 -12.28 13.59 -3.27
CA CYS A 7 -12.93 13.82 -4.56
C CYS A 7 -13.69 12.56 -4.99
N VAL A 8 -14.90 12.71 -5.46
CA VAL A 8 -15.76 11.63 -5.96
C VAL A 8 -16.03 11.82 -7.43
N LEU A 9 -15.66 10.84 -8.25
CA LEU A 9 -15.93 10.77 -9.69
C LEU A 9 -16.73 9.48 -9.95
N SER A 10 -18.07 9.59 -9.93
CA SER A 10 -18.97 8.45 -10.07
C SER A 10 -20.36 8.91 -10.50
N PRO A 11 -21.09 8.16 -11.35
CA PRO A 11 -22.52 8.39 -11.60
C PRO A 11 -23.34 8.37 -10.31
N GLN A 12 -22.83 7.74 -9.24
CA GLN A 12 -23.46 7.70 -7.91
C GLN A 12 -22.92 8.77 -6.94
N ALA A 13 -22.23 9.82 -7.44
CA ALA A 13 -21.53 10.81 -6.62
C ALA A 13 -22.40 11.41 -5.50
N ARG A 14 -23.67 11.69 -5.78
CA ARG A 14 -24.62 12.21 -4.78
C ARG A 14 -24.86 11.22 -3.63
N ARG A 15 -25.11 9.95 -3.96
CA ARG A 15 -25.32 8.88 -2.96
C ARG A 15 -24.07 8.68 -2.10
N ILE A 16 -22.88 8.66 -2.74
CA ILE A 16 -21.59 8.52 -2.05
C ILE A 16 -21.40 9.70 -1.08
N HIS A 17 -21.65 10.92 -1.53
CA HIS A 17 -21.56 12.11 -0.68
C HIS A 17 -22.51 12.04 0.51
N GLU A 18 -23.77 11.67 0.30
CA GLU A 18 -24.77 11.54 1.38
C GLU A 18 -24.32 10.51 2.44
N ILE A 19 -23.79 9.36 2.01
CA ILE A 19 -23.27 8.35 2.94
C ILE A 19 -22.04 8.89 3.71
N LEU A 20 -21.05 9.44 3.03
CA LEU A 20 -19.79 9.85 3.65
C LEU A 20 -19.90 11.13 4.50
N SER A 21 -20.93 11.94 4.32
CA SER A 21 -21.17 13.16 5.11
C SER A 21 -21.34 12.92 6.61
N GLY A 22 -21.64 11.67 7.01
CA GLY A 22 -21.72 11.25 8.41
C GLY A 22 -20.35 10.97 9.06
N ASP A 23 -19.27 10.89 8.30
CA ASP A 23 -17.93 10.57 8.81
C ASP A 23 -17.10 11.84 9.02
N PRO A 24 -16.76 12.22 10.26
CA PRO A 24 -16.02 13.45 10.54
C PRO A 24 -14.55 13.40 10.04
N ALA A 25 -14.03 12.24 9.64
CA ALA A 25 -12.72 12.08 9.05
C ALA A 25 -12.70 12.29 7.54
N ILE A 26 -13.87 12.34 6.89
CA ILE A 26 -14.00 12.45 5.45
C ILE A 26 -14.64 13.79 5.08
N TRP A 27 -13.92 14.58 4.32
CA TRP A 27 -14.44 15.82 3.76
C TRP A 27 -14.54 15.71 2.24
N VAL A 28 -15.74 15.47 1.74
CA VAL A 28 -16.00 15.45 0.30
C VAL A 28 -15.96 16.88 -0.23
N ILE A 29 -14.81 17.26 -0.81
CA ILE A 29 -14.60 18.61 -1.35
C ILE A 29 -15.19 18.79 -2.73
N LYS A 30 -15.26 17.72 -3.51
CA LYS A 30 -15.82 17.69 -4.86
C LYS A 30 -16.50 16.35 -5.13
N ALA A 31 -17.66 16.40 -5.77
CA ALA A 31 -18.40 15.22 -6.21
C ALA A 31 -19.01 15.50 -7.60
N TYR A 32 -18.65 14.69 -8.58
CA TYR A 32 -19.08 14.81 -9.96
C TYR A 32 -19.71 13.50 -10.43
N ASP A 33 -20.84 13.60 -11.09
CA ASP A 33 -21.58 12.50 -11.71
C ASP A 33 -21.54 12.55 -13.25
N SER A 34 -20.86 13.54 -13.81
CA SER A 34 -20.77 13.83 -15.22
C SER A 34 -19.36 14.24 -15.62
N GLU A 35 -19.13 14.48 -16.89
CA GLU A 35 -17.82 14.83 -17.47
C GLU A 35 -17.19 16.04 -16.79
N VAL A 36 -15.90 15.90 -16.44
CA VAL A 36 -15.08 16.94 -15.80
C VAL A 36 -13.60 16.76 -16.19
N ASP A 37 -12.84 17.86 -16.18
CA ASP A 37 -11.37 17.75 -16.26
C ASP A 37 -10.81 17.26 -14.91
N ALA A 38 -10.89 15.96 -14.74
CA ALA A 38 -10.48 15.29 -13.51
C ALA A 38 -8.98 15.49 -13.21
N TYR A 39 -8.15 15.56 -14.23
CA TYR A 39 -6.70 15.70 -14.04
C TYR A 39 -6.35 17.07 -13.44
N SER A 40 -6.85 18.15 -14.00
CA SER A 40 -6.63 19.50 -13.46
C SER A 40 -7.18 19.65 -12.05
N LEU A 41 -8.32 19.05 -11.77
CA LEU A 41 -8.93 19.02 -10.45
C LEU A 41 -8.01 18.34 -9.41
N LEU A 42 -7.54 17.15 -9.71
CA LEU A 42 -6.74 16.34 -8.78
C LEU A 42 -5.35 16.92 -8.54
N THR A 43 -4.77 17.59 -9.52
CA THR A 43 -3.45 18.22 -9.40
C THR A 43 -3.52 19.62 -8.77
N GLY A 44 -4.66 20.31 -8.87
CA GLY A 44 -4.81 21.70 -8.39
C GLY A 44 -5.27 21.83 -6.95
N GLU A 45 -6.00 20.86 -6.40
CA GLU A 45 -6.75 21.02 -5.16
C GLU A 45 -6.21 20.25 -3.94
N GLY A 46 -5.16 19.46 -4.09
CA GLY A 46 -4.59 18.69 -2.97
C GLY A 46 -5.59 17.66 -2.41
N VAL A 47 -6.01 16.73 -3.25
CA VAL A 47 -6.93 15.64 -2.90
C VAL A 47 -6.16 14.53 -2.18
N ASP A 48 -6.69 14.08 -1.03
CA ASP A 48 -6.09 12.98 -0.24
C ASP A 48 -6.68 11.61 -0.62
N LEU A 49 -7.97 11.58 -1.02
CA LEU A 49 -8.69 10.38 -1.43
C LEU A 49 -9.49 10.66 -2.71
N LEU A 50 -9.29 9.82 -3.71
CA LEU A 50 -10.09 9.77 -4.93
C LEU A 50 -10.99 8.54 -4.89
N ILE A 51 -12.30 8.72 -5.00
CA ILE A 51 -13.25 7.65 -5.28
C ILE A 51 -13.56 7.72 -6.78
N LEU A 52 -13.11 6.71 -7.52
CA LEU A 52 -13.17 6.68 -8.98
C LEU A 52 -13.99 5.48 -9.45
N ASP A 53 -15.06 5.75 -10.16
CA ASP A 53 -15.94 4.74 -10.75
C ASP A 53 -15.55 4.48 -12.21
N GLU A 54 -15.43 3.22 -12.59
CA GLU A 54 -15.12 2.83 -13.98
C GLU A 54 -16.21 3.29 -14.96
N ALA A 55 -17.46 3.43 -14.49
CA ALA A 55 -18.59 3.87 -15.29
C ALA A 55 -18.71 5.40 -15.41
N MET A 56 -17.72 6.17 -14.91
CA MET A 56 -17.77 7.63 -14.96
C MET A 56 -17.78 8.14 -16.41
N PRO A 57 -18.82 8.89 -16.83
CA PRO A 57 -18.89 9.40 -18.19
C PRO A 57 -17.75 10.36 -18.53
N GLY A 58 -17.25 10.29 -19.77
CA GLY A 58 -16.23 11.21 -20.27
C GLY A 58 -14.84 11.05 -19.67
N ILE A 59 -14.62 10.08 -18.78
CA ILE A 59 -13.33 9.80 -18.17
C ILE A 59 -12.89 8.39 -18.56
N ASP A 60 -11.66 8.26 -19.05
CA ASP A 60 -10.94 6.98 -19.08
C ASP A 60 -10.19 6.82 -17.77
N PRO A 61 -10.67 5.94 -16.84
CA PRO A 61 -10.06 5.80 -15.54
C PRO A 61 -8.60 5.34 -15.59
N LEU A 62 -8.25 4.46 -16.54
CA LEU A 62 -6.90 3.94 -16.69
C LEU A 62 -5.94 5.04 -17.18
N HIS A 63 -6.39 5.85 -18.13
CA HIS A 63 -5.61 6.98 -18.62
C HIS A 63 -5.41 8.03 -17.52
N LEU A 64 -6.47 8.35 -16.74
CA LEU A 64 -6.38 9.28 -15.62
C LEU A 64 -5.36 8.81 -14.57
N LEU A 65 -5.46 7.55 -14.16
CA LEU A 65 -4.56 6.97 -13.17
C LEU A 65 -3.10 6.94 -13.64
N ARG A 66 -2.83 6.61 -14.92
CA ARG A 66 -1.47 6.68 -15.50
C ARG A 66 -0.90 8.10 -15.46
N ARG A 67 -1.69 9.08 -15.88
CA ARG A 67 -1.25 10.49 -15.87
C ARG A 67 -0.94 10.96 -14.45
N LEU A 68 -1.71 10.55 -13.45
CA LEU A 68 -1.41 10.85 -12.06
C LEU A 68 -0.07 10.23 -11.62
N GLU A 69 0.24 9.00 -12.06
CA GLU A 69 1.52 8.34 -11.75
C GLU A 69 2.75 9.07 -12.31
N GLU A 70 2.62 9.70 -13.47
CA GLU A 70 3.69 10.44 -14.12
C GLU A 70 3.96 11.80 -13.46
N THR A 71 3.04 12.25 -12.59
CA THR A 71 3.14 13.55 -11.94
C THR A 71 4.05 13.44 -10.70
N PRO A 72 5.00 14.36 -10.47
CA PRO A 72 5.91 14.33 -9.33
C PRO A 72 5.26 14.72 -7.99
N MET A 73 3.96 14.97 -7.97
CA MET A 73 3.20 15.38 -6.78
C MET A 73 2.73 14.18 -5.95
N ALA A 74 2.30 14.45 -4.71
CA ALA A 74 1.66 13.44 -3.88
C ALA A 74 0.34 12.99 -4.55
N HIS A 75 0.20 11.67 -4.74
CA HIS A 75 -1.00 11.10 -5.36
C HIS A 75 -2.09 10.89 -4.31
N PRO A 76 -3.37 11.12 -4.65
CA PRO A 76 -4.47 10.73 -3.79
C PRO A 76 -4.48 9.20 -3.64
N ARG A 77 -5.00 8.73 -2.53
CA ARG A 77 -5.41 7.32 -2.40
C ARG A 77 -6.58 7.07 -3.31
N VAL A 78 -6.69 5.88 -3.84
CA VAL A 78 -7.72 5.56 -4.82
C VAL A 78 -8.59 4.41 -4.31
N LEU A 79 -9.88 4.71 -4.08
CA LEU A 79 -10.93 3.70 -3.99
C LEU A 79 -11.57 3.57 -5.38
N TYR A 80 -11.46 2.40 -5.98
CA TYR A 80 -11.96 2.12 -7.31
C TYR A 80 -13.29 1.38 -7.26
N ILE A 81 -14.29 1.84 -8.00
CA ILE A 81 -15.60 1.18 -8.11
C ILE A 81 -15.63 0.44 -9.45
N THR A 82 -15.75 -0.89 -9.39
CA THR A 82 -15.71 -1.73 -10.59
C THR A 82 -16.61 -2.96 -10.48
N GLY A 83 -17.25 -3.33 -11.60
CA GLY A 83 -17.97 -4.59 -11.75
C GLY A 83 -17.05 -5.77 -12.07
N ASP A 84 -15.80 -5.51 -12.46
CA ASP A 84 -14.82 -6.53 -12.84
C ASP A 84 -13.60 -6.52 -11.91
N PRO A 85 -13.66 -7.25 -10.78
CA PRO A 85 -12.57 -7.30 -9.81
C PRO A 85 -11.34 -8.07 -10.31
N GLU A 86 -11.42 -8.76 -11.45
CA GLU A 86 -10.27 -9.47 -12.02
C GLU A 86 -9.39 -8.57 -12.88
N HIS A 87 -9.98 -7.56 -13.52
CA HIS A 87 -9.32 -6.69 -14.50
C HIS A 87 -9.17 -5.22 -14.05
N TYR A 88 -9.42 -4.90 -12.76
CA TYR A 88 -9.20 -3.54 -12.29
C TYR A 88 -7.71 -3.17 -12.16
N PRO A 89 -7.35 -1.88 -12.20
CA PRO A 89 -5.96 -1.43 -12.16
C PRO A 89 -5.33 -1.57 -10.76
N ARG A 90 -5.03 -2.80 -10.34
CA ARG A 90 -4.50 -3.15 -9.00
C ARG A 90 -3.24 -2.37 -8.61
N GLN A 91 -2.44 -1.94 -9.57
CA GLN A 91 -1.20 -1.20 -9.30
C GLN A 91 -1.43 0.27 -8.98
N THR A 92 -2.61 0.80 -9.29
CA THR A 92 -2.94 2.23 -9.19
C THR A 92 -4.05 2.51 -8.18
N THR A 93 -4.60 1.47 -7.57
CA THR A 93 -5.71 1.58 -6.61
C THR A 93 -5.31 1.04 -5.24
N ASP A 94 -5.82 1.65 -4.19
CA ASP A 94 -5.57 1.25 -2.80
C ASP A 94 -6.64 0.30 -2.28
N ALA A 95 -7.86 0.42 -2.82
CA ALA A 95 -8.99 -0.46 -2.54
C ALA A 95 -9.96 -0.48 -3.72
N TRP A 96 -10.85 -1.46 -3.75
CA TRP A 96 -11.94 -1.54 -4.71
C TRP A 96 -13.24 -2.00 -4.04
N ILE A 97 -14.37 -1.60 -4.62
CA ILE A 97 -15.71 -2.07 -4.23
C ILE A 97 -16.56 -2.29 -5.49
N LYS A 98 -17.65 -3.05 -5.36
CA LYS A 98 -18.60 -3.27 -6.43
C LYS A 98 -19.52 -2.06 -6.64
N PRO A 99 -20.12 -1.88 -7.85
CA PRO A 99 -21.03 -0.77 -8.12
C PRO A 99 -22.36 -0.82 -7.34
N ASP A 100 -22.74 -2.00 -6.88
CA ASP A 100 -23.97 -2.24 -6.09
C ASP A 100 -23.73 -2.17 -4.56
N PHE A 101 -22.64 -1.50 -4.15
CA PHE A 101 -22.22 -1.36 -2.75
C PHE A 101 -23.33 -0.80 -1.84
N ASP A 102 -23.34 -1.26 -0.60
CA ASP A 102 -24.09 -0.65 0.49
C ASP A 102 -23.25 0.41 1.25
N ALA A 103 -23.86 1.05 2.26
CA ALA A 103 -23.15 2.06 3.06
C ALA A 103 -21.99 1.46 3.85
N ILE A 104 -22.12 0.23 4.33
CA ILE A 104 -21.08 -0.46 5.12
C ILE A 104 -19.87 -0.80 4.23
N GLU A 105 -20.14 -1.33 3.03
CA GLU A 105 -19.10 -1.64 2.04
C GLU A 105 -18.35 -0.39 1.59
N LEU A 106 -19.06 0.72 1.37
CA LEU A 106 -18.44 1.99 1.03
C LEU A 106 -17.53 2.48 2.18
N TYR A 107 -18.00 2.47 3.42
CA TYR A 107 -17.20 2.85 4.59
C TYR A 107 -15.97 1.94 4.73
N GLN A 108 -16.13 0.64 4.59
CA GLN A 108 -15.01 -0.32 4.66
C GLN A 108 -14.00 -0.06 3.56
N GLY A 109 -14.43 0.14 2.32
CA GLY A 109 -13.56 0.47 1.19
C GLY A 109 -12.79 1.77 1.40
N VAL A 110 -13.46 2.84 1.84
CA VAL A 110 -12.84 4.13 2.16
C VAL A 110 -11.81 3.98 3.28
N HIS A 111 -12.19 3.36 4.39
CA HIS A 111 -11.27 3.16 5.51
C HIS A 111 -10.11 2.23 5.17
N TRP A 112 -10.32 1.25 4.29
CA TRP A 112 -9.25 0.41 3.77
C TRP A 112 -8.28 1.25 2.93
N ALA A 113 -8.78 2.01 1.94
CA ALA A 113 -7.95 2.88 1.12
C ALA A 113 -7.16 3.90 1.96
N ILE A 114 -7.76 4.44 3.02
CA ILE A 114 -7.12 5.38 3.94
C ILE A 114 -6.05 4.71 4.81
N LYS A 115 -6.29 3.51 5.30
CA LYS A 115 -5.34 2.78 6.16
C LYS A 115 -4.19 2.16 5.37
N THR A 116 -4.41 1.87 4.09
CA THR A 116 -3.39 1.34 3.21
C THR A 116 -2.34 2.41 2.98
N THR A 117 -1.10 2.17 3.37
CA THR A 117 0.01 3.14 3.26
C THR A 117 0.47 3.37 1.80
N HIS A 118 -0.19 2.72 0.85
CA HIS A 118 0.17 2.76 -0.57
C HIS A 118 0.00 4.13 -1.22
N GLY A 119 -1.05 4.86 -0.90
CA GLY A 119 -1.42 6.08 -1.61
C GLY A 119 -0.63 7.33 -1.22
N GLN A 120 0.18 7.32 -0.16
CA GLN A 120 0.92 8.51 0.29
C GLN A 120 2.30 8.68 -0.35
N LEU A 121 2.79 7.68 -1.04
CA LEU A 121 4.15 7.68 -1.55
C LEU A 121 4.13 7.65 -3.06
N SER A 122 4.84 8.61 -3.65
CA SER A 122 5.17 8.51 -5.06
C SER A 122 5.62 7.07 -5.32
N ARG A 123 5.01 6.38 -6.30
CA ARG A 123 5.37 5.00 -6.67
C ARG A 123 6.85 4.84 -6.95
N ALA A 124 7.53 5.92 -7.34
CA ALA A 124 8.97 5.95 -7.49
C ALA A 124 9.66 5.66 -6.15
N ILE A 125 9.17 6.23 -5.04
CA ILE A 125 9.72 6.00 -3.69
C ILE A 125 9.40 4.58 -3.23
N GLN A 126 8.20 4.09 -3.49
CA GLN A 126 7.82 2.71 -3.16
C GLN A 126 8.66 1.70 -3.94
N LYS A 127 8.77 1.83 -5.27
CA LYS A 127 9.64 0.98 -6.10
C LYS A 127 11.11 1.06 -5.66
N ARG A 128 11.57 2.24 -5.24
CA ARG A 128 12.93 2.42 -4.70
C ARG A 128 13.08 1.69 -3.36
N ALA A 129 12.10 1.79 -2.46
CA ALA A 129 12.10 1.08 -1.19
C ALA A 129 12.10 -0.44 -1.39
N GLU A 130 11.23 -0.97 -2.25
CA GLU A 130 11.18 -2.38 -2.61
C GLU A 130 12.51 -2.87 -3.21
N LYS A 131 13.13 -2.06 -4.09
CA LYS A 131 14.44 -2.39 -4.67
C LYS A 131 15.56 -2.44 -3.62
N ILE A 132 15.51 -1.55 -2.62
CA ILE A 132 16.47 -1.57 -1.50
C ILE A 132 16.20 -2.79 -0.61
N ALA A 133 14.93 -3.08 -0.27
CA ALA A 133 14.53 -4.24 0.50
C ALA A 133 14.99 -5.55 -0.17
N ASN A 134 14.75 -5.67 -1.48
CA ASN A 134 15.22 -6.82 -2.26
C ASN A 134 16.75 -7.02 -2.19
N ARG A 135 17.53 -5.94 -2.32
CA ARG A 135 18.99 -6.01 -2.20
C ARG A 135 19.45 -6.46 -0.79
N LEU A 136 18.77 -6.00 0.26
CA LEU A 136 19.04 -6.42 1.63
C LEU A 136 18.71 -7.90 1.82
N CYS A 137 17.56 -8.37 1.35
CA CYS A 137 17.21 -9.79 1.40
C CYS A 137 18.21 -10.67 0.63
N MET A 138 18.66 -10.22 -0.54
CA MET A 138 19.68 -10.93 -1.31
C MET A 138 21.05 -10.97 -0.59
N SER A 139 21.46 -9.87 0.06
CA SER A 139 22.71 -9.86 0.83
C SER A 139 22.69 -10.82 2.03
N LEU A 140 21.50 -11.14 2.52
CA LEU A 140 21.28 -12.16 3.55
C LEU A 140 21.20 -13.61 3.00
N ASN A 141 21.54 -13.84 1.74
CA ASN A 141 21.41 -15.12 1.03
C ASN A 141 19.97 -15.68 0.99
N MET A 142 18.96 -14.80 1.06
CA MET A 142 17.56 -15.23 0.96
C MET A 142 17.24 -15.70 -0.46
N PRO A 143 16.67 -16.91 -0.65
CA PRO A 143 16.37 -17.44 -1.97
C PRO A 143 15.25 -16.67 -2.66
N ILE A 144 15.53 -16.13 -3.84
CA ILE A 144 14.56 -15.39 -4.67
C ILE A 144 13.40 -16.28 -5.13
N ILE A 145 13.64 -17.60 -5.27
CA ILE A 145 12.64 -18.57 -5.70
C ILE A 145 11.54 -18.85 -4.67
N PHE A 146 11.72 -18.42 -3.42
CA PHE A 146 10.71 -18.60 -2.40
C PHE A 146 9.53 -17.64 -2.63
N LYS A 147 8.30 -18.14 -2.60
CA LYS A 147 7.09 -17.32 -2.73
C LYS A 147 7.04 -16.19 -1.68
N GLY A 148 7.58 -16.42 -0.50
CA GLY A 148 7.65 -15.41 0.57
C GLY A 148 8.65 -14.29 0.33
N HIS A 149 9.62 -14.45 -0.60
CA HIS A 149 10.62 -13.42 -0.87
C HIS A 149 10.00 -12.10 -1.35
N PRO A 150 9.16 -12.06 -2.41
CA PRO A 150 8.50 -10.81 -2.81
C PRO A 150 7.53 -10.28 -1.75
N TYR A 151 6.86 -11.16 -0.98
CA TYR A 151 5.98 -10.76 0.12
C TYR A 151 6.76 -10.00 1.20
N LEU A 152 7.90 -10.57 1.60
CA LEU A 152 8.76 -9.98 2.62
C LEU A 152 9.36 -8.64 2.16
N CYS A 153 9.83 -8.55 0.91
CA CYS A 153 10.34 -7.31 0.34
C CYS A 153 9.30 -6.18 0.38
N LYS A 154 8.04 -6.49 0.06
CA LYS A 154 6.94 -5.53 0.17
C LYS A 154 6.65 -5.15 1.62
N CYS A 155 6.55 -6.11 2.53
CA CYS A 155 6.36 -5.84 3.96
C CYS A 155 7.44 -4.88 4.51
N ILE A 156 8.70 -5.12 4.17
CA ILE A 156 9.83 -4.27 4.57
C ILE A 156 9.68 -2.86 3.99
N ALA A 157 9.32 -2.74 2.72
CA ALA A 157 9.11 -1.45 2.08
C ALA A 157 7.94 -0.67 2.72
N TRP A 158 6.80 -1.31 2.93
CA TRP A 158 5.65 -0.69 3.59
C TRP A 158 5.97 -0.22 5.01
N GLN A 159 6.62 -1.07 5.80
CA GLN A 159 7.05 -0.72 7.15
C GLN A 159 8.01 0.48 7.16
N ALA A 160 8.95 0.55 6.18
CA ALA A 160 9.93 1.65 6.07
C ALA A 160 9.29 2.98 5.73
N LEU A 161 8.22 2.95 4.94
CA LEU A 161 7.55 4.11 4.40
C LEU A 161 6.36 4.56 5.25
N SER A 162 5.92 3.72 6.17
CA SER A 162 4.81 4.05 7.08
C SER A 162 5.20 5.13 8.08
N THR A 163 4.27 6.06 8.33
CA THR A 163 4.40 7.10 9.36
C THR A 163 4.19 6.56 10.77
N ALA A 164 3.45 5.45 10.88
CA ALA A 164 3.22 4.73 12.13
C ALA A 164 3.59 3.25 11.93
N PRO A 165 4.09 2.54 12.97
CA PRO A 165 4.41 1.12 12.88
C PRO A 165 3.18 0.29 12.47
N LEU A 166 3.35 -0.52 11.41
CA LEU A 166 2.34 -1.47 10.98
C LEU A 166 2.40 -2.73 11.83
N THR A 167 1.23 -3.29 12.16
CA THR A 167 1.15 -4.59 12.83
C THR A 167 1.35 -5.73 11.83
N MET A 168 1.68 -6.93 12.32
CA MET A 168 1.79 -8.10 11.43
C MET A 168 0.46 -8.43 10.73
N THR A 169 -0.66 -8.22 11.39
CA THR A 169 -1.99 -8.38 10.79
C THR A 169 -2.15 -7.46 9.58
N ASN A 170 -1.84 -6.16 9.75
CA ASN A 170 -1.89 -5.21 8.63
C ASN A 170 -1.00 -5.63 7.45
N LEU A 171 0.24 -6.09 7.75
CA LEU A 171 1.19 -6.51 6.72
C LEU A 171 0.72 -7.77 5.97
N TYR A 172 0.15 -8.75 6.69
CA TYR A 172 -0.37 -9.96 6.06
C TYR A 172 -1.61 -9.69 5.22
N ASP A 173 -2.50 -8.80 5.66
CA ASP A 173 -3.69 -8.39 4.91
C ASP A 173 -3.30 -7.64 3.63
N LEU A 174 -2.28 -6.77 3.70
CA LEU A 174 -1.74 -6.08 2.53
C LEU A 174 -1.13 -7.06 1.51
N VAL A 175 -0.35 -8.05 1.99
CA VAL A 175 0.20 -9.10 1.11
C VAL A 175 -0.91 -9.95 0.51
N ALA A 176 -1.91 -10.33 1.32
CA ALA A 176 -3.05 -11.11 0.87
C ALA A 176 -3.79 -10.43 -0.28
N HIS A 177 -4.02 -9.13 -0.14
CA HIS A 177 -4.63 -8.29 -1.17
C HIS A 177 -3.76 -8.18 -2.44
N ASP A 178 -2.45 -7.87 -2.29
CA ASP A 178 -1.56 -7.59 -3.44
C ASP A 178 -1.23 -8.83 -4.28
N PHE A 179 -1.17 -10.00 -3.65
CA PHE A 179 -0.74 -11.24 -4.28
C PHE A 179 -1.85 -12.29 -4.43
N ASP A 180 -3.09 -11.92 -4.11
CA ASP A 180 -4.26 -12.79 -4.20
C ASP A 180 -4.06 -14.12 -3.44
N VAL A 181 -3.66 -14.01 -2.17
CA VAL A 181 -3.44 -15.14 -1.28
C VAL A 181 -4.14 -14.91 0.07
N SER A 182 -4.33 -15.95 0.86
CA SER A 182 -4.85 -15.77 2.23
C SER A 182 -3.77 -15.18 3.16
N PRO A 183 -4.15 -14.38 4.18
CA PRO A 183 -3.22 -13.86 5.20
C PRO A 183 -2.39 -14.97 5.88
N ALA A 184 -3.01 -16.11 6.15
CA ALA A 184 -2.33 -17.28 6.73
C ALA A 184 -1.29 -17.89 5.77
N SER A 185 -1.54 -17.85 4.44
CA SER A 185 -0.58 -18.29 3.44
C SER A 185 0.59 -17.30 3.35
N ALA A 186 0.31 -15.99 3.39
CA ALA A 186 1.32 -14.94 3.41
C ALA A 186 2.26 -15.11 4.62
N GLU A 187 1.69 -15.24 5.83
CA GLU A 187 2.43 -15.49 7.06
C GLU A 187 3.36 -16.69 6.94
N ARG A 188 2.84 -17.83 6.51
CA ARG A 188 3.63 -19.07 6.38
C ARG A 188 4.78 -18.92 5.41
N CYS A 189 4.56 -18.28 4.26
CA CYS A 189 5.59 -18.06 3.26
C CYS A 189 6.68 -17.08 3.75
N ILE A 190 6.29 -16.01 4.43
CA ILE A 190 7.23 -15.05 5.03
C ILE A 190 8.06 -15.71 6.12
N ARG A 191 7.42 -16.46 7.02
CA ARG A 191 8.11 -17.19 8.08
C ARG A 191 9.14 -18.16 7.53
N ALA A 192 8.79 -18.94 6.51
CA ALA A 192 9.71 -19.87 5.88
C ALA A 192 10.95 -19.17 5.28
N CYS A 193 10.79 -17.99 4.68
CA CYS A 193 11.91 -17.19 4.19
C CYS A 193 12.83 -16.73 5.31
N ILE A 194 12.27 -16.21 6.39
CA ILE A 194 13.04 -15.73 7.55
C ILE A 194 13.79 -16.88 8.22
N GLU A 195 13.13 -18.02 8.43
CA GLU A 195 13.74 -19.22 9.02
C GLU A 195 14.89 -19.75 8.17
N PHE A 196 14.68 -19.84 6.86
CA PHE A 196 15.74 -20.27 5.95
C PHE A 196 16.96 -19.32 6.01
N THR A 197 16.70 -18.02 5.93
CA THR A 197 17.77 -16.99 5.98
C THR A 197 18.52 -17.05 7.30
N TRP A 198 17.84 -17.27 8.42
CA TRP A 198 18.48 -17.34 9.74
C TRP A 198 19.36 -18.58 9.91
N LEU A 199 18.99 -19.68 9.26
CA LEU A 199 19.74 -20.95 9.34
C LEU A 199 20.88 -21.05 8.33
N HIS A 200 20.77 -20.37 7.17
CA HIS A 200 21.68 -20.56 6.03
C HIS A 200 22.29 -19.25 5.51
N GLY A 201 21.95 -18.12 6.13
CA GLY A 201 22.47 -16.81 5.76
C GLY A 201 23.92 -16.61 6.22
N ASP A 202 24.52 -15.56 5.68
CA ASP A 202 25.86 -15.13 6.07
C ASP A 202 25.82 -14.49 7.47
N LEU A 203 26.52 -15.08 8.42
CA LEU A 203 26.53 -14.64 9.82
C LEU A 203 27.12 -13.23 10.00
N ASP A 204 28.11 -12.86 9.19
CA ASP A 204 28.71 -11.53 9.26
C ASP A 204 27.73 -10.47 8.77
N VAL A 205 27.01 -10.76 7.69
CA VAL A 205 25.95 -9.88 7.17
C VAL A 205 24.77 -9.80 8.14
N ILE A 206 24.33 -10.92 8.70
CA ILE A 206 23.28 -10.97 9.71
C ILE A 206 23.68 -10.12 10.92
N SER A 207 24.88 -10.35 11.47
CA SER A 207 25.40 -9.59 12.62
C SER A 207 25.55 -8.10 12.31
N GLY A 208 25.99 -7.74 11.11
CA GLY A 208 26.10 -6.35 10.66
C GLY A 208 24.77 -5.62 10.51
N LEU A 209 23.71 -6.32 10.08
CA LEU A 209 22.36 -5.73 9.90
C LEU A 209 21.55 -5.73 11.19
N PHE A 210 21.63 -6.78 11.98
CA PHE A 210 20.83 -6.95 13.20
C PHE A 210 21.56 -6.51 14.46
N GLY A 211 22.90 -6.43 14.43
CA GLY A 211 23.74 -6.02 15.56
C GLY A 211 23.48 -6.89 16.79
N TYR A 212 23.68 -6.30 17.98
CA TYR A 212 23.40 -6.95 19.27
C TYR A 212 21.92 -6.99 19.66
N THR A 213 21.01 -6.60 18.74
CA THR A 213 19.55 -6.63 19.03
C THR A 213 18.95 -8.02 18.97
N VAL A 214 19.70 -8.99 18.45
CA VAL A 214 19.31 -10.39 18.50
C VAL A 214 19.81 -10.97 19.83
N ASP A 215 18.87 -11.24 20.71
CA ASP A 215 19.15 -11.93 21.96
C ASP A 215 19.68 -13.35 21.66
N PRO A 216 20.94 -13.68 22.01
CA PRO A 216 21.50 -15.00 21.73
C PRO A 216 20.71 -16.15 22.35
N GLU A 217 19.96 -15.88 23.43
CA GLU A 217 19.13 -16.88 24.12
C GLU A 217 17.77 -17.08 23.42
N LYS A 218 17.27 -16.07 22.70
CA LYS A 218 16.01 -16.17 21.93
C LYS A 218 16.14 -16.82 20.57
N GLY A 219 17.35 -17.00 20.08
CA GLY A 219 17.62 -17.63 18.80
C GLY A 219 17.28 -16.75 17.60
N LYS A 220 16.16 -16.99 16.91
CA LYS A 220 15.74 -16.25 15.71
C LYS A 220 14.80 -15.08 16.05
N PRO A 221 14.82 -13.97 15.27
CA PRO A 221 13.88 -12.87 15.43
C PRO A 221 12.45 -13.32 15.06
N THR A 222 11.47 -12.65 15.62
CA THR A 222 10.09 -12.73 15.14
C THR A 222 9.96 -12.11 13.75
N ASN A 223 8.91 -12.43 13.02
CA ASN A 223 8.67 -11.84 11.70
C ASN A 223 8.62 -10.30 11.77
N LEU A 224 8.01 -9.74 12.82
CA LEU A 224 7.92 -8.28 13.00
C LEU A 224 9.29 -7.65 13.29
N GLU A 225 10.10 -8.26 14.15
CA GLU A 225 11.46 -7.79 14.46
C GLU A 225 12.33 -7.80 13.21
N PHE A 226 12.29 -8.89 12.44
CA PHE A 226 13.03 -9.01 11.18
C PHE A 226 12.62 -7.92 10.18
N ILE A 227 11.32 -7.77 9.93
CA ILE A 227 10.79 -6.76 9.01
C ILE A 227 11.14 -5.35 9.49
N SER A 228 10.94 -5.05 10.78
CA SER A 228 11.19 -3.72 11.34
C SER A 228 12.66 -3.32 11.28
N MET A 229 13.56 -4.27 11.50
CA MET A 229 15.01 -4.02 11.42
C MET A 229 15.44 -3.69 9.98
N LEU A 230 15.02 -4.50 9.00
CA LEU A 230 15.34 -4.23 7.60
C LEU A 230 14.65 -2.96 7.09
N ALA A 231 13.44 -2.66 7.56
CA ALA A 231 12.73 -1.43 7.25
C ALA A 231 13.50 -0.18 7.71
N ARG A 232 14.14 -0.22 8.87
CA ARG A 232 15.04 0.86 9.33
C ARG A 232 16.16 1.10 8.33
N HIS A 233 16.86 0.06 7.91
CA HIS A 233 17.93 0.17 6.91
C HIS A 233 17.45 0.69 5.55
N VAL A 234 16.23 0.33 5.14
CA VAL A 234 15.60 0.89 3.93
C VAL A 234 15.37 2.38 4.10
N LYS A 235 14.79 2.81 5.23
CA LYS A 235 14.52 4.21 5.54
C LYS A 235 15.79 5.07 5.52
N ASP A 236 16.84 4.60 6.17
CA ASP A 236 18.15 5.28 6.22
C ASP A 236 18.74 5.44 4.81
N ARG A 237 18.69 4.39 3.97
CA ARG A 237 19.18 4.47 2.57
C ARG A 237 18.33 5.32 1.65
N LEU A 238 17.05 5.50 1.94
CA LEU A 238 16.20 6.44 1.21
C LEU A 238 16.58 7.89 1.52
N GLN A 239 16.98 8.18 2.76
CA GLN A 239 17.37 9.52 3.21
C GLN A 239 18.78 9.93 2.74
N GLN A 240 19.72 8.98 2.63
CA GLN A 240 21.12 9.25 2.24
C GLN A 240 21.33 9.68 0.78
N LYS A 241 20.31 9.66 -0.08
CA LYS A 241 20.39 10.02 -1.50
C LYS A 241 19.42 11.14 -1.90
N GLY A 242 19.07 12.01 -0.94
CA GLY A 242 18.36 13.26 -1.19
C GLY A 242 19.32 14.41 -1.48
#